data_33265c4777692f52f8945cf375a89f16
#
_entry.id   33265c4777692f52f8945cf375a89f16
#
_cell.length_a   1.000
_cell.length_b   1.000
_cell.length_c   1.000
_cell.angle_alpha   90.00
_cell.angle_beta   90.00
_cell.angle_gamma   90.00
#
_symmetry.space_group_name_H-M   'P 1'
#
loop_
_entity.id
_entity.type
_entity.pdbx_description
1 polymer ?
#
loop_
_entity_poly.entity_id
_entity_poly.type
_entity_poly.pdbx_seq_one_letter_code
_entity_poly.pdbx_strand_id
1 'polypeptide(L)'
;MAISKAMRAALSILSYPEIDVKKSYLVEREVQKLLSHRLKNAALYHVWDHPVFSGVHSVPIRIFKPAGVPKSALLLFFHGGGWVTGTIDSYDGVCADMATATGCTVAAVDYRLAPEHRFPAAPEDCYAAAREVFRSAGSFGVEQENVVLIGDSAGGNL
;
A
#
# COMPACT_ATOMS: atom_id res chain seq x y z
N MET A 1 -26.18 -3.28 -12.36
CA MET A 1 -26.49 -4.07 -11.14
C MET A 1 -27.02 -3.13 -10.06
N ALA A 2 -28.15 -3.47 -9.43
CA ALA A 2 -28.68 -2.64 -8.34
C ALA A 2 -27.93 -2.95 -7.04
N ILE A 3 -27.49 -1.91 -6.34
CA ILE A 3 -26.84 -2.02 -5.04
C ILE A 3 -27.84 -2.60 -4.03
N SER A 4 -27.44 -3.63 -3.26
CA SER A 4 -28.29 -4.25 -2.23
C SER A 4 -28.71 -3.23 -1.16
N LYS A 5 -29.85 -3.48 -0.49
CA LYS A 5 -30.31 -2.61 0.61
C LYS A 5 -29.29 -2.51 1.76
N ALA A 6 -28.60 -3.61 2.08
CA ALA A 6 -27.54 -3.64 3.09
C ALA A 6 -26.33 -2.78 2.67
N MET A 7 -25.91 -2.88 1.41
CA MET A 7 -24.82 -2.06 0.87
C MET A 7 -25.21 -0.58 0.85
N ARG A 8 -26.45 -0.25 0.50
CA ARG A 8 -26.95 1.13 0.51
C ARG A 8 -26.98 1.70 1.93
N ALA A 9 -27.40 0.92 2.93
CA ALA A 9 -27.34 1.31 4.32
C ALA A 9 -25.90 1.52 4.82
N ALA A 10 -24.99 0.62 4.49
CA ALA A 10 -23.58 0.77 4.81
C ALA A 10 -22.97 2.02 4.15
N LEU A 11 -23.25 2.25 2.87
CA LEU A 11 -22.80 3.44 2.15
C LEU A 11 -23.40 4.72 2.75
N SER A 12 -24.69 4.72 3.19
CA SER A 12 -25.27 5.87 3.83
C SER A 12 -24.67 6.20 5.19
N ILE A 13 -24.20 5.19 5.93
CA ILE A 13 -23.45 5.38 7.19
C ILE A 13 -22.06 5.94 6.90
N LEU A 14 -21.39 5.41 5.88
CA LEU A 14 -20.06 5.86 5.45
C LEU A 14 -20.05 7.23 4.77
N SER A 15 -21.18 7.62 4.17
CA SER A 15 -21.36 8.94 3.55
C SER A 15 -22.04 9.97 4.46
N TYR A 16 -22.26 9.64 5.73
CA TYR A 16 -22.82 10.57 6.72
C TYR A 16 -21.74 11.50 7.26
N PRO A 17 -22.09 12.69 7.70
CA PRO A 17 -21.93 13.95 7.00
C PRO A 17 -20.47 14.38 6.97
N GLU A 18 -20.10 15.28 6.09
CA GLU A 18 -18.88 16.10 6.05
C GLU A 18 -17.91 15.85 7.24
N ILE A 19 -17.32 14.65 7.30
CA ILE A 19 -16.18 14.44 8.16
C ILE A 19 -15.12 15.37 7.56
N ASP A 20 -14.88 16.48 8.22
CA ASP A 20 -13.79 17.38 7.86
C ASP A 20 -12.50 16.57 8.01
N VAL A 21 -12.06 15.95 6.92
CA VAL A 21 -10.86 15.10 6.88
C VAL A 21 -9.66 15.84 7.50
N LYS A 22 -9.64 17.18 7.42
CA LYS A 22 -8.60 17.99 8.05
C LYS A 22 -8.62 17.93 9.58
N LYS A 23 -9.76 17.58 10.17
CA LYS A 23 -9.92 17.48 11.63
C LYS A 23 -9.93 16.03 12.13
N SER A 24 -10.32 15.08 11.29
CA SER A 24 -10.53 13.68 11.69
C SER A 24 -9.41 12.73 11.28
N TYR A 25 -8.50 13.15 10.40
CA TYR A 25 -7.48 12.24 9.83
C TYR A 25 -6.59 11.54 10.89
N LEU A 26 -6.29 12.22 11.99
CA LEU A 26 -5.51 11.61 13.09
C LEU A 26 -6.28 10.48 13.76
N VAL A 27 -7.57 10.70 14.01
CA VAL A 27 -8.44 9.66 14.60
C VAL A 27 -8.60 8.50 13.63
N GLU A 28 -8.79 8.79 12.36
CA GLU A 28 -8.92 7.77 11.32
C GLU A 28 -7.65 6.93 11.18
N ARG A 29 -6.48 7.55 11.20
CA ARG A 29 -5.18 6.85 11.20
C ARG A 29 -5.02 5.95 12.44
N GLU A 30 -5.39 6.42 13.63
CA GLU A 30 -5.33 5.60 14.86
C GLU A 30 -6.31 4.42 14.81
N VAL A 31 -7.52 4.62 14.31
CA VAL A 31 -8.50 3.54 14.13
C VAL A 31 -7.98 2.52 13.10
N GLN A 32 -7.44 2.98 11.97
CA GLN A 32 -6.83 2.09 10.96
C GLN A 32 -5.69 1.28 11.57
N LYS A 33 -4.82 1.91 12.35
CA LYS A 33 -3.70 1.25 13.03
C LYS A 33 -4.18 0.19 14.03
N LEU A 34 -5.23 0.47 14.79
CA LEU A 34 -5.83 -0.51 15.72
C LEU A 34 -6.47 -1.69 14.98
N LEU A 35 -7.09 -1.44 13.83
CA LEU A 35 -7.73 -2.48 13.03
C LEU A 35 -6.72 -3.32 12.21
N SER A 36 -5.55 -2.77 11.90
CA SER A 36 -4.52 -3.43 11.09
C SER A 36 -3.77 -4.57 11.81
N HIS A 37 -3.93 -4.72 13.12
CA HIS A 37 -3.30 -5.77 13.93
C HIS A 37 -3.86 -7.18 13.68
N ARG A 38 -4.55 -7.42 12.56
CA ARG A 38 -5.08 -8.74 12.21
C ARG A 38 -4.00 -9.67 11.68
N LEU A 39 -3.57 -10.57 12.57
CA LEU A 39 -3.02 -11.91 12.34
C LEU A 39 -2.18 -12.07 11.05
N LYS A 40 -0.90 -11.81 11.20
CA LYS A 40 0.13 -12.22 10.23
C LYS A 40 0.21 -13.75 10.25
N ASN A 41 -0.30 -14.39 9.23
CA ASN A 41 -0.13 -15.83 9.04
C ASN A 41 1.28 -16.09 8.48
N ALA A 42 2.28 -15.98 9.37
CA ALA A 42 3.71 -16.00 9.05
C ALA A 42 4.17 -17.28 8.32
N ALA A 43 3.31 -18.30 8.26
CA ALA A 43 3.60 -19.54 7.53
C ALA A 43 3.42 -19.42 6.01
N LEU A 44 2.68 -18.41 5.52
CA LEU A 44 2.32 -18.28 4.11
C LEU A 44 3.19 -17.29 3.33
N TYR A 45 3.94 -16.44 4.01
CA TYR A 45 4.79 -15.42 3.40
C TYR A 45 5.90 -14.93 4.34
N HIS A 46 6.96 -14.37 3.76
CA HIS A 46 8.00 -13.65 4.49
C HIS A 46 7.81 -12.15 4.31
N VAL A 47 7.96 -11.37 5.39
CA VAL A 47 7.82 -9.92 5.37
C VAL A 47 9.07 -9.26 5.93
N TRP A 48 9.56 -8.24 5.22
CA TRP A 48 10.64 -7.37 5.71
C TRP A 48 10.52 -5.97 5.11
N ASP A 49 11.07 -4.99 5.79
CA ASP A 49 11.12 -3.62 5.30
C ASP A 49 12.46 -3.38 4.57
N HIS A 50 12.38 -2.71 3.43
CA HIS A 50 13.50 -2.34 2.58
C HIS A 50 13.48 -0.84 2.32
N PRO A 51 14.48 -0.08 2.79
CA PRO A 51 14.52 1.37 2.56
C PRO A 51 14.98 1.68 1.13
N VAL A 52 14.28 2.60 0.48
CA VAL A 52 14.70 3.22 -0.79
C VAL A 52 15.15 4.64 -0.54
N PHE A 53 16.33 4.99 -1.02
CA PHE A 53 16.86 6.34 -0.87
C PHE A 53 16.44 7.23 -2.04
N SER A 54 15.68 8.29 -1.76
CA SER A 54 15.27 9.28 -2.75
C SER A 54 16.34 10.35 -3.02
N GLY A 55 17.48 10.24 -2.37
CA GLY A 55 18.56 11.24 -2.38
C GLY A 55 18.50 12.24 -1.22
N VAL A 56 17.33 12.46 -0.63
CA VAL A 56 17.12 13.41 0.49
C VAL A 56 16.63 12.68 1.74
N HIS A 57 15.78 11.68 1.58
CA HIS A 57 15.23 10.89 2.66
C HIS A 57 15.03 9.44 2.23
N SER A 58 14.73 8.58 3.18
CA SER A 58 14.41 7.18 2.93
C SER A 58 12.90 7.00 2.80
N VAL A 59 12.47 6.32 1.72
CA VAL A 59 11.09 5.87 1.52
C VAL A 59 11.02 4.39 1.89
N PRO A 60 10.30 4.00 2.95
CA PRO A 60 10.17 2.60 3.30
C PRO A 60 9.36 1.83 2.26
N ILE A 61 9.80 0.63 1.93
CA ILE A 61 9.05 -0.34 1.14
C ILE A 61 8.94 -1.62 1.97
N ARG A 62 7.74 -2.16 2.12
CA ARG A 62 7.54 -3.46 2.76
C ARG A 62 7.35 -4.53 1.71
N ILE A 63 8.17 -5.57 1.80
CA ILE A 63 8.18 -6.70 0.86
C ILE A 63 7.42 -7.86 1.47
N PHE A 64 6.47 -8.40 0.72
CA PHE A 64 5.71 -9.61 1.03
C PHE A 64 6.09 -10.67 -0.01
N LYS A 65 6.89 -11.65 0.39
CA LYS A 65 7.31 -12.74 -0.48
C LYS A 65 6.51 -14.00 -0.11
N PRO A 66 5.73 -14.59 -1.04
CA PRO A 66 4.97 -15.79 -0.75
C PRO A 66 5.88 -16.95 -0.41
N ALA A 67 5.40 -17.88 0.43
CA ALA A 67 6.11 -19.12 0.74
C ALA A 67 6.25 -20.01 -0.50
N GLY A 68 7.34 -20.74 -0.58
CA GLY A 68 7.65 -21.57 -1.74
C GLY A 68 8.42 -20.84 -2.84
N VAL A 69 8.27 -21.28 -4.09
CA VAL A 69 8.94 -20.63 -5.25
C VAL A 69 8.02 -19.53 -5.78
N PRO A 70 8.34 -18.25 -5.59
CA PRO A 70 7.51 -17.18 -6.11
C PRO A 70 7.52 -17.16 -7.64
N LYS A 71 6.45 -16.64 -8.25
CA LYS A 71 6.45 -16.33 -9.66
C LYS A 71 7.46 -15.21 -9.94
N SER A 72 8.03 -15.22 -11.15
CA SER A 72 9.01 -14.21 -11.58
C SER A 72 8.35 -12.86 -11.89
N ALA A 73 7.49 -12.37 -10.98
CA ALA A 73 6.83 -11.07 -11.09
C ALA A 73 6.77 -10.37 -9.73
N LEU A 74 6.86 -9.04 -9.76
CA LEU A 74 6.75 -8.17 -8.59
C LEU A 74 5.62 -7.18 -8.80
N LEU A 75 4.74 -7.07 -7.82
CA LEU A 75 3.67 -6.09 -7.76
C LEU A 75 4.13 -4.93 -6.87
N LEU A 76 4.41 -3.77 -7.46
CA LEU A 76 4.72 -2.56 -6.70
C LEU A 76 3.41 -1.85 -6.37
N PHE A 77 3.05 -1.86 -5.09
CA PHE A 77 1.75 -1.43 -4.61
C PHE A 77 1.79 -0.06 -3.93
N PHE A 78 0.88 0.83 -4.34
CA PHE A 78 0.64 2.14 -3.75
C PHE A 78 -0.74 2.14 -3.10
N HIS A 79 -0.80 2.38 -1.81
CA HIS A 79 -2.05 2.31 -1.05
C HIS A 79 -2.97 3.52 -1.28
N GLY A 80 -4.26 3.34 -1.04
CA GLY A 80 -5.27 4.40 -1.03
C GLY A 80 -5.31 5.18 0.27
N GLY A 81 -6.30 6.06 0.40
CA GLY A 81 -6.50 6.88 1.59
C GLY A 81 -6.46 8.39 1.34
N GLY A 82 -6.73 8.81 0.08
CA GLY A 82 -6.83 10.23 -0.28
C GLY A 82 -5.56 11.03 -0.05
N TRP A 83 -4.40 10.39 -0.07
CA TRP A 83 -3.07 10.94 0.24
C TRP A 83 -2.92 11.48 1.68
N VAL A 84 -3.91 11.21 2.54
CA VAL A 84 -4.00 11.72 3.92
C VAL A 84 -4.03 10.59 4.94
N THR A 85 -4.69 9.49 4.61
CA THR A 85 -4.83 8.31 5.46
C THR A 85 -4.24 7.07 4.77
N GLY A 86 -4.31 5.93 5.42
CA GLY A 86 -3.63 4.73 4.96
C GLY A 86 -2.18 4.70 5.45
N THR A 87 -1.70 3.52 5.70
CA THR A 87 -0.31 3.25 6.05
C THR A 87 0.05 1.87 5.54
N ILE A 88 1.33 1.60 5.40
CA ILE A 88 1.81 0.27 5.05
C ILE A 88 1.26 -0.79 6.02
N ASP A 89 1.17 -0.47 7.33
CA ASP A 89 0.61 -1.37 8.35
C ASP A 89 -0.88 -1.66 8.14
N SER A 90 -1.65 -0.64 7.72
CA SER A 90 -3.10 -0.82 7.47
C SER A 90 -3.38 -1.68 6.24
N TYR A 91 -2.42 -1.80 5.34
CA TYR A 91 -2.49 -2.61 4.12
C TYR A 91 -1.74 -3.94 4.20
N ASP A 92 -1.12 -4.27 5.34
CA ASP A 92 -0.39 -5.54 5.56
C ASP A 92 -1.22 -6.76 5.12
N GLY A 93 -2.48 -6.84 5.57
CA GLY A 93 -3.38 -7.94 5.22
C GLY A 93 -3.66 -8.04 3.72
N VAL A 94 -3.95 -6.90 3.10
CA VAL A 94 -4.23 -6.83 1.65
C VAL A 94 -3.02 -7.27 0.84
N CYS A 95 -1.83 -6.78 1.19
CA CYS A 95 -0.59 -7.11 0.48
C CYS A 95 -0.20 -8.58 0.68
N ALA A 96 -0.37 -9.12 1.89
CA ALA A 96 -0.12 -10.53 2.18
C ALA A 96 -1.07 -11.46 1.43
N ASP A 97 -2.37 -11.13 1.40
CA ASP A 97 -3.39 -11.88 0.65
C ASP A 97 -3.11 -11.81 -0.85
N MET A 98 -2.71 -10.64 -1.36
CA MET A 98 -2.33 -10.45 -2.75
C MET A 98 -1.10 -11.30 -3.11
N ALA A 99 -0.05 -11.29 -2.28
CA ALA A 99 1.13 -12.12 -2.49
C ALA A 99 0.80 -13.61 -2.51
N THR A 100 -0.04 -14.05 -1.56
CA THR A 100 -0.47 -15.45 -1.45
C THR A 100 -1.34 -15.88 -2.62
N ALA A 101 -2.33 -15.06 -2.99
CA ALA A 101 -3.29 -15.40 -4.06
C ALA A 101 -2.65 -15.38 -5.45
N THR A 102 -1.74 -14.44 -5.70
CA THR A 102 -1.07 -14.32 -7.00
C THR A 102 0.17 -15.19 -7.14
N GLY A 103 0.82 -15.53 -6.01
CA GLY A 103 2.15 -16.15 -5.99
C GLY A 103 3.27 -15.19 -6.40
N CYS A 104 3.00 -13.88 -6.49
CA CYS A 104 3.98 -12.86 -6.82
C CYS A 104 4.54 -12.20 -5.55
N THR A 105 5.74 -11.66 -5.64
CA THR A 105 6.25 -10.76 -4.59
C THR A 105 5.47 -9.45 -4.65
N VAL A 106 5.03 -8.92 -3.50
CA VAL A 106 4.40 -7.60 -3.39
C VAL A 106 5.35 -6.67 -2.66
N ALA A 107 5.59 -5.49 -3.21
CA ALA A 107 6.36 -4.42 -2.60
C ALA A 107 5.44 -3.23 -2.35
N ALA A 108 5.07 -2.98 -1.10
CA ALA A 108 4.17 -1.90 -0.72
C ALA A 108 4.97 -0.66 -0.32
N VAL A 109 4.64 0.49 -0.87
CA VAL A 109 5.35 1.76 -0.65
C VAL A 109 4.69 2.55 0.46
N ASP A 110 5.49 2.97 1.47
CA ASP A 110 5.04 3.84 2.56
C ASP A 110 5.37 5.29 2.23
N TYR A 111 4.63 5.85 1.29
CA TYR A 111 4.84 7.22 0.83
C TYR A 111 4.35 8.25 1.86
N ARG A 112 4.97 9.43 1.88
CA ARG A 112 4.63 10.53 2.79
C ARG A 112 3.22 11.05 2.53
N LEU A 113 2.50 11.33 3.63
CA LEU A 113 1.10 11.74 3.61
C LEU A 113 0.93 13.22 3.94
N ALA A 114 -0.10 13.83 3.36
CA ALA A 114 -0.61 15.13 3.77
C ALA A 114 -1.40 14.98 5.11
N PRO A 115 -1.54 16.04 5.89
CA PRO A 115 -1.09 17.41 5.65
C PRO A 115 0.38 17.66 6.03
N GLU A 116 1.05 16.71 6.68
CA GLU A 116 2.44 16.86 7.15
C GLU A 116 3.39 17.04 5.97
N HIS A 117 3.15 16.29 4.89
CA HIS A 117 3.91 16.35 3.65
C HIS A 117 2.98 16.62 2.47
N ARG A 118 2.89 17.89 2.10
CA ARG A 118 2.01 18.32 1.00
C ARG A 118 2.56 17.89 -0.35
N PHE A 119 1.67 17.91 -1.35
CA PHE A 119 2.07 17.75 -2.75
C PHE A 119 3.32 18.63 -3.05
N PRO A 120 4.32 18.10 -3.72
CA PRO A 120 4.37 16.83 -4.45
C PRO A 120 5.02 15.64 -3.68
N ALA A 121 5.08 15.64 -2.35
CA ALA A 121 5.83 14.66 -1.57
C ALA A 121 5.45 13.20 -1.89
N ALA A 122 4.15 12.87 -1.94
CA ALA A 122 3.69 11.51 -2.23
C ALA A 122 4.12 11.02 -3.64
N PRO A 123 3.86 11.76 -4.75
CA PRO A 123 4.32 11.35 -6.06
C PRO A 123 5.86 11.27 -6.18
N GLU A 124 6.61 12.14 -5.48
CA GLU A 124 8.08 12.05 -5.46
C GLU A 124 8.57 10.77 -4.80
N ASP A 125 7.96 10.37 -3.68
CA ASP A 125 8.28 9.12 -3.00
C ASP A 125 7.92 7.90 -3.84
N CYS A 126 6.72 7.88 -4.42
CA CYS A 126 6.28 6.79 -5.28
C CYS A 126 7.16 6.65 -6.52
N TYR A 127 7.55 7.78 -7.15
CA TYR A 127 8.47 7.79 -8.26
C TYR A 127 9.86 7.27 -7.87
N ALA A 128 10.40 7.71 -6.72
CA ALA A 128 11.69 7.24 -6.24
C ALA A 128 11.66 5.74 -5.95
N ALA A 129 10.59 5.25 -5.31
CA ALA A 129 10.38 3.84 -5.04
C ALA A 129 10.28 3.01 -6.34
N ALA A 130 9.47 3.45 -7.29
CA ALA A 130 9.33 2.80 -8.58
C ALA A 130 10.67 2.71 -9.31
N ARG A 131 11.37 3.85 -9.45
CA ARG A 131 12.67 3.91 -10.12
C ARG A 131 13.69 2.96 -9.49
N GLU A 132 13.73 2.87 -8.16
CA GLU A 132 14.66 1.97 -7.47
C GLU A 132 14.28 0.50 -7.67
N VAL A 133 13.00 0.16 -7.54
CA VAL A 133 12.52 -1.21 -7.74
C VAL A 133 12.79 -1.67 -9.18
N PHE A 134 12.54 -0.82 -10.18
CA PHE A 134 12.85 -1.14 -11.57
C PHE A 134 14.37 -1.35 -11.77
N ARG A 135 15.19 -0.46 -11.21
CA ARG A 135 16.66 -0.54 -11.34
C ARG A 135 17.25 -1.79 -10.68
N SER A 136 16.67 -2.18 -9.54
CA SER A 136 17.15 -3.31 -8.72
C SER A 136 16.26 -4.57 -8.81
N ALA A 137 15.45 -4.71 -9.86
CA ALA A 137 14.49 -5.80 -10.03
C ALA A 137 15.13 -7.18 -9.83
N GLY A 138 16.34 -7.39 -10.33
CA GLY A 138 17.11 -8.63 -10.15
C GLY A 138 17.39 -8.98 -8.68
N SER A 139 17.50 -8.00 -7.78
CA SER A 139 17.68 -8.25 -6.34
C SER A 139 16.43 -8.84 -5.68
N PHE A 140 15.27 -8.62 -6.28
CA PHE A 140 14.00 -9.23 -5.88
C PHE A 140 13.72 -10.55 -6.60
N GLY A 141 14.63 -10.99 -7.48
CA GLY A 141 14.50 -12.23 -8.25
C GLY A 141 13.53 -12.11 -9.43
N VAL A 142 13.33 -10.92 -9.96
CA VAL A 142 12.45 -10.66 -11.12
C VAL A 142 13.19 -9.86 -12.20
N GLU A 143 12.76 -10.02 -13.45
CA GLU A 143 13.19 -9.17 -14.55
C GLU A 143 12.41 -7.84 -14.49
N GLN A 144 13.01 -6.77 -15.02
CA GLN A 144 12.41 -5.42 -15.01
C GLN A 144 11.04 -5.38 -15.71
N GLU A 145 10.87 -6.14 -16.77
CA GLU A 145 9.63 -6.25 -17.55
C GLU A 145 8.48 -6.92 -16.78
N ASN A 146 8.82 -7.62 -15.69
CA ASN A 146 7.87 -8.31 -14.82
C ASN A 146 7.51 -7.51 -13.55
N VAL A 147 7.90 -6.24 -13.49
CA VAL A 147 7.44 -5.31 -12.46
C VAL A 147 6.14 -4.67 -12.90
N VAL A 148 5.08 -4.86 -12.10
CA VAL A 148 3.73 -4.33 -12.35
C VAL A 148 3.41 -3.30 -11.30
N LEU A 149 2.98 -2.11 -11.74
CA LEU A 149 2.48 -1.06 -10.84
C LEU A 149 1.01 -1.30 -10.56
N ILE A 150 0.64 -1.24 -9.29
CA ILE A 150 -0.74 -1.46 -8.85
C ILE A 150 -1.06 -0.50 -7.70
N GLY A 151 -2.29 -0.03 -7.63
CA GLY A 151 -2.74 0.84 -6.55
C GLY A 151 -4.25 0.94 -6.49
N ASP A 152 -4.77 1.30 -5.34
CA ASP A 152 -6.19 1.54 -5.13
C ASP A 152 -6.47 3.03 -4.88
N SER A 153 -7.60 3.54 -5.36
CA SER A 153 -8.05 4.93 -5.13
C SER A 153 -6.93 5.96 -5.39
N ALA A 154 -6.46 6.69 -4.35
CA ALA A 154 -5.37 7.65 -4.45
C ALA A 154 -4.06 7.00 -4.92
N GLY A 155 -3.78 5.76 -4.51
CA GLY A 155 -2.61 5.00 -4.97
C GLY A 155 -2.66 4.66 -6.45
N GLY A 156 -3.85 4.47 -7.03
CA GLY A 156 -4.02 4.29 -8.48
C GLY A 156 -3.83 5.58 -9.28
N ASN A 157 -3.74 6.73 -8.63
CA ASN A 157 -3.45 8.03 -9.23
C ASN A 157 -1.97 8.39 -9.14
N LEU A 158 -1.26 7.86 -8.15
CA LEU A 158 0.17 8.06 -7.94
C LEU A 158 1.01 7.32 -8.98
#